data_5aa65ccf404ee3bb13bf6103c85bb498
#
_entry.id   5aa65ccf404ee3bb13bf6103c85bb498
#
_cell.length_a   1.000
_cell.length_b   1.000
_cell.length_c   1.000
_cell.angle_alpha   90.00
_cell.angle_beta   90.00
_cell.angle_gamma   90.00
#
_symmetry.space_group_name_H-M   'P 1'
#
loop_
_entity.id
_entity.type
_entity.pdbx_description
1 polymer ?
#
loop_
_entity_poly.entity_id
_entity_poly.type
_entity_poly.pdbx_seq_one_letter_code
_entity_poly.pdbx_strand_id
1 'polypeptide(L)'
;MKKIFAGLIFILFNVHVTLGGYMIGLLPDFVGYLLVAAGLKEVWQEEGVFENLVPLALELAVFTGVIYLIRLLPMTRREGLLAVLDVLATLCFLVMVYKIVGGVKALEKKHLCTLSTRRLMPLAIGYAVCNAGALLIALPGSVLAAVVAIIGLAVAFVFVVTFYDTTNKYRYLQHI
;
A
#
# COMPACT_ATOMS: atom_id res chain seq x y z
N MET A 1 -11.82 8.80 -3.69
CA MET A 1 -10.64 8.93 -2.79
C MET A 1 -10.77 8.18 -1.45
N LYS A 2 -11.91 8.19 -0.73
CA LYS A 2 -12.04 7.49 0.58
C LYS A 2 -11.75 6.00 0.53
N LYS A 3 -12.17 5.29 -0.53
CA LYS A 3 -11.91 3.85 -0.69
C LYS A 3 -10.42 3.56 -0.90
N ILE A 4 -9.70 4.44 -1.63
CA ILE A 4 -8.24 4.33 -1.79
C ILE A 4 -7.57 4.46 -0.43
N PHE A 5 -7.97 5.45 0.37
CA PHE A 5 -7.46 5.66 1.72
C PHE A 5 -7.71 4.44 2.63
N ALA A 6 -8.94 3.92 2.66
CA ALA A 6 -9.27 2.74 3.44
C ALA A 6 -8.43 1.52 3.01
N GLY A 7 -8.29 1.29 1.70
CA GLY A 7 -7.48 0.20 1.18
C GLY A 7 -5.99 0.32 1.55
N LEU A 8 -5.43 1.53 1.50
CA LEU A 8 -4.05 1.78 1.93
C LEU A 8 -3.85 1.49 3.41
N ILE A 9 -4.83 1.82 4.28
CA ILE A 9 -4.77 1.45 5.70
C ILE A 9 -4.71 -0.08 5.85
N PHE A 10 -5.58 -0.82 5.15
CA PHE A 10 -5.59 -2.29 5.20
C PHE A 10 -4.24 -2.91 4.82
N ILE A 11 -3.58 -2.36 3.78
CA ILE A 11 -2.31 -2.87 3.28
C ILE A 11 -1.14 -2.47 4.21
N LEU A 12 -1.10 -1.20 4.65
CA LEU A 12 0.02 -0.66 5.44
C LEU A 12 0.02 -1.14 6.89
N PHE A 13 -1.16 -1.40 7.48
CA PHE A 13 -1.31 -1.86 8.86
C PHE A 13 -1.73 -3.32 8.95
N ASN A 14 -1.13 -4.16 8.10
CA ASN A 14 -1.36 -5.60 8.13
C ASN A 14 -0.86 -6.21 9.45
N VAL A 15 -1.80 -6.52 10.35
CA VAL A 15 -1.53 -7.13 11.65
C VAL A 15 -1.55 -8.64 11.50
N HIS A 16 -0.41 -9.27 11.71
CA HIS A 16 -0.30 -10.73 11.77
C HIS A 16 -0.49 -11.21 13.22
N VAL A 17 -1.39 -12.15 13.41
CA VAL A 17 -1.61 -12.82 14.71
C VAL A 17 -1.21 -14.29 14.56
N THR A 18 -0.36 -14.75 15.47
CA THR A 18 0.04 -16.16 15.52
C THR A 18 -0.94 -16.92 16.41
N LEU A 19 -1.78 -17.75 15.82
CA LEU A 19 -2.72 -18.63 16.53
C LEU A 19 -2.37 -20.09 16.25
N GLY A 20 -2.00 -20.84 17.28
CA GLY A 20 -1.74 -22.28 17.19
C GLY A 20 -0.60 -22.66 16.22
N GLY A 21 0.40 -21.78 16.02
CA GLY A 21 1.51 -22.02 15.09
C GLY A 21 1.26 -21.54 13.65
N TYR A 22 0.07 -21.01 13.36
CA TYR A 22 -0.26 -20.41 12.07
C TYR A 22 -0.18 -18.88 12.16
N MET A 23 0.56 -18.24 11.26
CA MET A 23 0.52 -16.80 11.06
C MET A 23 -0.69 -16.44 10.19
N ILE A 24 -1.73 -15.90 10.81
CA ILE A 24 -2.92 -15.44 10.10
C ILE A 24 -2.88 -13.92 10.07
N GLY A 25 -2.87 -13.32 8.87
CA GLY A 25 -3.09 -11.88 8.71
C GLY A 25 -4.52 -11.54 9.11
N LEU A 26 -4.70 -10.73 10.15
CA LEU A 26 -6.02 -10.30 10.64
C LEU A 26 -6.75 -9.46 9.58
N LEU A 27 -6.01 -8.72 8.79
CA LEU A 27 -6.49 -7.91 7.68
C LEU A 27 -5.85 -8.45 6.39
N PRO A 28 -6.57 -9.25 5.58
CA PRO A 28 -6.01 -9.77 4.35
C PRO A 28 -5.71 -8.65 3.34
N ASP A 29 -4.46 -8.57 2.87
CA ASP A 29 -3.99 -7.52 1.94
C ASP A 29 -4.84 -7.43 0.68
N PHE A 30 -5.33 -8.56 0.16
CA PHE A 30 -6.15 -8.58 -1.04
C PHE A 30 -7.44 -7.75 -0.90
N VAL A 31 -8.02 -7.66 0.31
CA VAL A 31 -9.19 -6.80 0.58
C VAL A 31 -8.79 -5.33 0.44
N GLY A 32 -7.61 -4.96 0.95
CA GLY A 32 -7.05 -3.62 0.78
C GLY A 32 -6.88 -3.24 -0.69
N TYR A 33 -6.32 -4.15 -1.50
CA TYR A 33 -6.17 -3.90 -2.95
C TYR A 33 -7.51 -3.81 -3.69
N LEU A 34 -8.52 -4.58 -3.32
CA LEU A 34 -9.87 -4.45 -3.87
C LEU A 34 -10.50 -3.10 -3.54
N LEU A 35 -10.31 -2.61 -2.31
CA LEU A 35 -10.77 -1.27 -1.92
C LEU A 35 -10.03 -0.16 -2.69
N VAL A 36 -8.71 -0.31 -2.88
CA VAL A 36 -7.93 0.61 -3.72
C VAL A 36 -8.44 0.59 -5.16
N ALA A 37 -8.63 -0.59 -5.76
CA ALA A 37 -9.15 -0.72 -7.13
C ALA A 37 -10.52 -0.06 -7.29
N ALA A 38 -11.45 -0.29 -6.35
CA ALA A 38 -12.77 0.33 -6.36
C ALA A 38 -12.68 1.86 -6.25
N GLY A 39 -11.78 2.38 -5.40
CA GLY A 39 -11.57 3.82 -5.24
C GLY A 39 -10.89 4.46 -6.45
N LEU A 40 -9.92 3.78 -7.07
CA LEU A 40 -9.28 4.23 -8.31
C LEU A 40 -10.28 4.30 -9.47
N LYS A 41 -11.17 3.29 -9.59
CA LYS A 41 -12.22 3.26 -10.60
C LYS A 41 -13.19 4.43 -10.46
N GLU A 42 -13.60 4.78 -9.22
CA GLU A 42 -14.45 5.95 -8.99
C GLU A 42 -13.77 7.24 -9.48
N VAL A 43 -12.53 7.48 -9.06
CA VAL A 43 -11.82 8.70 -9.47
C VAL A 43 -11.52 8.71 -10.97
N TRP A 44 -11.24 7.55 -11.57
CA TRP A 44 -11.08 7.46 -13.02
C TRP A 44 -12.34 7.84 -13.78
N GLN A 45 -13.50 7.36 -13.36
CA GLN A 45 -14.78 7.69 -13.99
C GLN A 45 -15.13 9.19 -13.89
N GLU A 46 -14.77 9.84 -12.80
CA GLU A 46 -15.03 11.27 -12.56
C GLU A 46 -14.00 12.16 -13.26
N GLU A 47 -12.73 11.79 -13.22
CA GLU A 47 -11.60 12.68 -13.54
C GLU A 47 -10.76 12.23 -14.76
N GLY A 48 -10.94 10.99 -15.23
CA GLY A 48 -10.12 10.41 -16.29
C GLY A 48 -8.68 10.11 -15.88
N VAL A 49 -8.37 10.18 -14.58
CA VAL A 49 -7.06 9.87 -14.00
C VAL A 49 -7.10 8.47 -13.41
N PHE A 50 -5.96 7.76 -13.38
CA PHE A 50 -5.79 6.41 -12.82
C PHE A 50 -6.29 5.23 -13.68
N GLU A 51 -6.62 5.42 -14.95
CA GLU A 51 -7.07 4.34 -15.84
C GLU A 51 -6.17 3.10 -15.77
N ASN A 52 -4.86 3.30 -15.93
CA ASN A 52 -3.86 2.22 -15.93
C ASN A 52 -3.54 1.64 -14.55
N LEU A 53 -4.11 2.19 -13.47
CA LEU A 53 -3.88 1.72 -12.11
C LEU A 53 -4.95 0.75 -11.60
N VAL A 54 -6.14 0.81 -12.18
CA VAL A 54 -7.24 -0.10 -11.82
C VAL A 54 -6.86 -1.56 -12.08
N PRO A 55 -6.37 -1.96 -13.29
CA PRO A 55 -5.95 -3.33 -13.53
C PRO A 55 -4.79 -3.75 -12.63
N LEU A 56 -3.79 -2.90 -12.41
CA LEU A 56 -2.66 -3.20 -11.53
C LEU A 56 -3.13 -3.51 -10.08
N ALA A 57 -4.09 -2.74 -9.55
CA ALA A 57 -4.63 -2.98 -8.22
C ALA A 57 -5.42 -4.29 -8.14
N LEU A 58 -6.15 -4.66 -9.20
CA LEU A 58 -6.86 -5.94 -9.30
C LEU A 58 -5.89 -7.13 -9.41
N GLU A 59 -4.85 -7.02 -10.22
CA GLU A 59 -3.79 -8.03 -10.33
C GLU A 59 -3.12 -8.28 -8.98
N LEU A 60 -2.78 -7.22 -8.23
CA LEU A 60 -2.24 -7.31 -6.88
C LEU A 60 -3.25 -7.95 -5.90
N ALA A 61 -4.54 -7.64 -6.01
CA ALA A 61 -5.56 -8.28 -5.19
C ALA A 61 -5.61 -9.79 -5.43
N VAL A 62 -5.60 -10.23 -6.68
CA VAL A 62 -5.57 -11.67 -7.02
C VAL A 62 -4.27 -12.31 -6.54
N PHE A 63 -3.12 -11.69 -6.81
CA PHE A 63 -1.81 -12.20 -6.44
C PHE A 63 -1.68 -12.40 -4.92
N THR A 64 -2.03 -11.37 -4.13
CA THR A 64 -1.97 -11.46 -2.67
C THR A 64 -3.05 -12.35 -2.08
N GLY A 65 -4.22 -12.47 -2.74
CA GLY A 65 -5.25 -13.43 -2.41
C GLY A 65 -4.77 -14.87 -2.56
N VAL A 66 -4.05 -15.19 -3.63
CA VAL A 66 -3.43 -16.51 -3.84
C VAL A 66 -2.36 -16.79 -2.77
N ILE A 67 -1.49 -15.83 -2.45
CA ILE A 67 -0.52 -15.96 -1.36
C ILE A 67 -1.23 -16.26 -0.03
N TYR A 68 -2.31 -15.55 0.26
CA TYR A 68 -3.10 -15.74 1.48
C TYR A 68 -3.68 -17.16 1.55
N LEU A 69 -4.25 -17.68 0.45
CA LEU A 69 -4.77 -19.04 0.37
C LEU A 69 -3.66 -20.10 0.56
N ILE A 70 -2.48 -19.88 -0.05
CA ILE A 70 -1.33 -20.78 0.12
C ILE A 70 -0.88 -20.85 1.60
N ARG A 71 -0.94 -19.72 2.32
CA ARG A 71 -0.60 -19.66 3.75
C ARG A 71 -1.59 -20.43 4.65
N LEU A 72 -2.86 -20.53 4.24
CA LEU A 72 -3.86 -21.31 4.96
C LEU A 72 -3.67 -22.84 4.82
N LEU A 73 -2.91 -23.30 3.80
CA LEU A 73 -2.65 -24.71 3.61
C LEU A 73 -1.47 -25.15 4.49
N PRO A 74 -1.62 -26.23 5.29
CA PRO A 74 -0.56 -26.76 6.17
C PRO A 74 0.57 -27.41 5.33
N MET A 75 1.48 -26.64 4.81
CA MET A 75 2.60 -27.12 3.99
C MET A 75 3.94 -26.62 4.54
N THR A 76 4.66 -27.48 5.23
CA THR A 76 5.86 -27.22 6.02
C THR A 76 7.16 -26.88 5.25
N ARG A 77 7.17 -26.79 3.92
CA ARG A 77 8.42 -26.64 3.14
C ARG A 77 8.49 -25.45 2.18
N ARG A 78 7.62 -24.41 2.35
CA ARG A 78 7.51 -23.32 1.36
C ARG A 78 7.85 -21.92 1.88
N GLU A 79 8.48 -21.79 3.05
CA GLU A 79 8.81 -20.47 3.64
C GLU A 79 9.64 -19.62 2.70
N GLY A 80 10.65 -20.17 2.02
CA GLY A 80 11.47 -19.42 1.08
C GLY A 80 10.71 -18.92 -0.15
N LEU A 81 9.79 -19.74 -0.70
CA LEU A 81 8.95 -19.32 -1.83
C LEU A 81 8.00 -18.19 -1.43
N LEU A 82 7.34 -18.32 -0.28
CA LEU A 82 6.43 -17.30 0.23
C LEU A 82 7.17 -15.98 0.50
N ALA A 83 8.37 -16.03 1.06
CA ALA A 83 9.19 -14.84 1.27
C ALA A 83 9.50 -14.12 -0.06
N VAL A 84 9.84 -14.85 -1.12
CA VAL A 84 10.07 -14.26 -2.45
C VAL A 84 8.79 -13.61 -3.02
N LEU A 85 7.65 -14.30 -2.88
CA LEU A 85 6.36 -13.76 -3.34
C LEU A 85 5.95 -12.51 -2.56
N ASP A 86 6.22 -12.46 -1.24
CA ASP A 86 5.96 -11.27 -0.42
C ASP A 86 6.85 -10.07 -0.82
N VAL A 87 8.11 -10.33 -1.12
CA VAL A 87 9.02 -9.29 -1.63
C VAL A 87 8.50 -8.75 -2.96
N LEU A 88 8.07 -9.62 -3.86
CA LEU A 88 7.52 -9.21 -5.15
C LEU A 88 6.22 -8.40 -4.98
N ALA A 89 5.30 -8.85 -4.11
CA ALA A 89 4.08 -8.11 -3.76
C ALA A 89 4.41 -6.71 -3.22
N THR A 90 5.39 -6.62 -2.32
CA THR A 90 5.85 -5.34 -1.75
C THR A 90 6.40 -4.41 -2.81
N LEU A 91 7.23 -4.89 -3.73
CA LEU A 91 7.77 -4.08 -4.83
C LEU A 91 6.65 -3.55 -5.74
N CYS A 92 5.72 -4.40 -6.13
CA CYS A 92 4.57 -3.99 -6.94
C CYS A 92 3.68 -2.97 -6.20
N PHE A 93 3.49 -3.15 -4.89
CA PHE A 93 2.77 -2.19 -4.04
C PHE A 93 3.46 -0.81 -4.03
N LEU A 94 4.79 -0.76 -3.87
CA LEU A 94 5.54 0.49 -3.89
C LEU A 94 5.39 1.23 -5.23
N VAL A 95 5.43 0.49 -6.35
CA VAL A 95 5.17 1.06 -7.68
C VAL A 95 3.75 1.61 -7.77
N MET A 96 2.76 0.89 -7.24
CA MET A 96 1.37 1.34 -7.22
C MET A 96 1.21 2.62 -6.39
N VAL A 97 1.78 2.69 -5.18
CA VAL A 97 1.74 3.89 -4.32
C VAL A 97 2.39 5.08 -5.03
N TYR A 98 3.56 4.90 -5.63
CA TYR A 98 4.23 5.95 -6.40
C TYR A 98 3.35 6.50 -7.53
N LYS A 99 2.70 5.62 -8.29
CA LYS A 99 1.78 6.00 -9.36
C LYS A 99 0.51 6.68 -8.84
N ILE A 100 -0.04 6.24 -7.68
CA ILE A 100 -1.17 6.92 -7.02
C ILE A 100 -0.80 8.36 -6.67
N VAL A 101 0.36 8.58 -6.06
CA VAL A 101 0.84 9.94 -5.74
C VAL A 101 1.05 10.78 -7.02
N GLY A 102 1.55 10.15 -8.09
CA GLY A 102 1.64 10.79 -9.41
C GLY A 102 0.29 11.21 -9.97
N GLY A 103 -0.74 10.38 -9.82
CA GLY A 103 -2.11 10.70 -10.19
C GLY A 103 -2.71 11.84 -9.36
N VAL A 104 -2.44 11.87 -8.04
CA VAL A 104 -2.84 13.00 -7.17
C VAL A 104 -2.20 14.30 -7.65
N LYS A 105 -0.93 14.27 -8.10
CA LYS A 105 -0.25 15.42 -8.71
C LYS A 105 -0.92 15.87 -10.01
N ALA A 106 -1.41 14.94 -10.82
CA ALA A 106 -2.16 15.27 -12.03
C ALA A 106 -3.50 15.97 -11.69
N LEU A 107 -4.19 15.51 -10.64
CA LEU A 107 -5.40 16.17 -10.12
C LEU A 107 -5.13 17.58 -9.59
N GLU A 108 -4.01 17.79 -8.86
CA GLU A 108 -3.58 19.14 -8.42
C GLU A 108 -3.43 20.09 -9.60
N LYS A 109 -2.80 19.62 -10.68
CA LYS A 109 -2.64 20.43 -11.89
C LYS A 109 -3.98 20.73 -12.59
N LYS A 110 -4.86 19.72 -12.65
CA LYS A 110 -6.15 19.84 -13.34
C LYS A 110 -7.08 20.83 -12.65
N HIS A 111 -7.12 20.82 -11.31
CA HIS A 111 -8.00 21.66 -10.51
C HIS A 111 -7.33 22.94 -9.98
N LEU A 112 -6.07 23.21 -10.35
CA LEU A 112 -5.28 24.35 -9.88
C LEU A 112 -5.32 24.52 -8.34
N CYS A 113 -5.31 23.40 -7.61
CA CYS A 113 -5.43 23.36 -6.16
C CYS A 113 -4.24 22.62 -5.53
N THR A 114 -4.05 22.74 -4.22
CA THR A 114 -3.00 22.05 -3.48
C THR A 114 -3.55 20.84 -2.73
N LEU A 115 -3.31 19.63 -3.24
CA LEU A 115 -3.70 18.35 -2.62
C LEU A 115 -2.58 17.72 -1.76
N SER A 116 -1.60 18.50 -1.34
CA SER A 116 -0.47 18.07 -0.49
C SER A 116 0.51 17.09 -1.15
N THR A 117 0.55 16.98 -2.49
CA THR A 117 1.47 16.09 -3.24
C THR A 117 2.93 16.36 -2.91
N ARG A 118 3.30 17.63 -2.64
CA ARG A 118 4.67 18.01 -2.23
C ARG A 118 5.14 17.27 -0.98
N ARG A 119 4.22 16.87 -0.08
CA ARG A 119 4.51 16.10 1.14
C ARG A 119 4.38 14.58 0.89
N LEU A 120 3.42 14.16 0.07
CA LEU A 120 3.16 12.75 -0.21
C LEU A 120 4.31 12.08 -0.95
N MET A 121 4.93 12.78 -1.93
CA MET A 121 5.99 12.19 -2.76
C MET A 121 7.23 11.79 -1.94
N PRO A 122 7.83 12.66 -1.10
CA PRO A 122 8.99 12.25 -0.28
C PRO A 122 8.64 11.17 0.75
N LEU A 123 7.40 11.14 1.26
CA LEU A 123 6.94 10.10 2.19
C LEU A 123 6.81 8.74 1.49
N ALA A 124 6.28 8.70 0.27
CA ALA A 124 6.21 7.47 -0.53
C ALA A 124 7.61 6.94 -0.86
N ILE A 125 8.54 7.81 -1.23
CA ILE A 125 9.95 7.45 -1.48
C ILE A 125 10.62 6.97 -0.19
N GLY A 126 10.45 7.70 0.93
CA GLY A 126 10.99 7.32 2.24
C GLY A 126 10.50 5.95 2.69
N TYR A 127 9.21 5.67 2.53
CA TYR A 127 8.64 4.36 2.81
C TYR A 127 9.25 3.26 1.93
N ALA A 128 9.44 3.53 0.63
CA ALA A 128 10.07 2.59 -0.30
C ALA A 128 11.53 2.30 0.10
N VAL A 129 12.30 3.32 0.47
CA VAL A 129 13.69 3.18 0.92
C VAL A 129 13.77 2.37 2.21
N CYS A 130 12.89 2.63 3.19
CA CYS A 130 12.85 1.86 4.43
C CYS A 130 12.53 0.38 4.17
N ASN A 131 11.56 0.07 3.28
CA ASN A 131 11.24 -1.32 2.94
C ASN A 131 12.40 -2.00 2.20
N ALA A 132 13.02 -1.35 1.23
CA ALA A 132 14.20 -1.88 0.53
C ALA A 132 15.37 -2.10 1.50
N GLY A 133 15.62 -1.16 2.42
CA GLY A 133 16.63 -1.29 3.47
C GLY A 133 16.35 -2.45 4.40
N ALA A 134 15.12 -2.64 4.84
CA ALA A 134 14.72 -3.76 5.69
C ALA A 134 14.95 -5.11 4.98
N LEU A 135 14.66 -5.21 3.68
CA LEU A 135 14.91 -6.40 2.88
C LEU A 135 16.40 -6.73 2.74
N LEU A 136 17.25 -5.71 2.56
CA LEU A 136 18.70 -5.88 2.44
C LEU A 136 19.36 -6.27 3.76
N ILE A 137 18.79 -5.84 4.90
CA ILE A 137 19.34 -6.05 6.24
C ILE A 137 18.68 -7.26 6.92
N ALA A 138 17.78 -7.98 6.26
CA ALA A 138 16.99 -9.10 6.81
C ALA A 138 17.83 -10.32 7.23
N LEU A 139 18.95 -10.09 7.92
CA LEU A 139 19.66 -11.10 8.70
C LEU A 139 18.86 -11.35 10.00
N PRO A 140 18.57 -12.63 10.33
CA PRO A 140 17.82 -12.96 11.53
C PRO A 140 18.47 -12.37 12.78
N GLY A 141 17.72 -11.59 13.57
CA GLY A 141 18.18 -11.02 14.83
C GLY A 141 18.93 -9.68 14.73
N SER A 142 18.99 -9.03 13.58
CA SER A 142 19.62 -7.73 13.40
C SER A 142 18.82 -6.61 14.08
N VAL A 143 19.39 -5.97 15.11
CA VAL A 143 18.82 -4.76 15.76
C VAL A 143 18.60 -3.65 14.75
N LEU A 144 19.48 -3.55 13.75
CA LEU A 144 19.37 -2.54 12.69
C LEU A 144 18.12 -2.74 11.83
N ALA A 145 17.76 -3.99 11.52
CA ALA A 145 16.53 -4.31 10.79
C ALA A 145 15.28 -3.87 11.58
N ALA A 146 15.27 -4.10 12.90
CA ALA A 146 14.18 -3.64 13.77
C ALA A 146 14.05 -2.11 13.79
N VAL A 147 15.16 -1.39 13.88
CA VAL A 147 15.16 0.08 13.83
C VAL A 147 14.63 0.60 12.50
N VAL A 148 15.09 0.04 11.38
CA VAL A 148 14.60 0.42 10.04
C VAL A 148 13.12 0.12 9.88
N ALA A 149 12.62 -1.01 10.41
CA ALA A 149 11.19 -1.35 10.38
C ALA A 149 10.35 -0.35 11.18
N ILE A 150 10.81 0.07 12.37
CA ILE A 150 10.13 1.08 13.20
C ILE A 150 10.07 2.43 12.46
N ILE A 151 11.18 2.86 11.86
CA ILE A 151 11.21 4.08 11.04
C ILE A 151 10.23 3.96 9.86
N GLY A 152 10.23 2.82 9.17
CA GLY A 152 9.30 2.55 8.07
C GLY A 152 7.84 2.65 8.49
N LEU A 153 7.51 2.10 9.67
CA LEU A 153 6.16 2.19 10.25
C LEU A 153 5.77 3.65 10.57
N ALA A 154 6.69 4.43 11.13
CA ALA A 154 6.45 5.85 11.41
C ALA A 154 6.21 6.64 10.12
N VAL A 155 7.01 6.40 9.07
CA VAL A 155 6.83 7.01 7.74
C VAL A 155 5.49 6.61 7.12
N ALA A 156 5.10 5.33 7.22
CA ALA A 156 3.80 4.84 6.76
C ALA A 156 2.64 5.55 7.47
N PHE A 157 2.74 5.74 8.78
CA PHE A 157 1.73 6.46 9.55
C PHE A 157 1.58 7.91 9.09
N VAL A 158 2.70 8.64 8.95
CA VAL A 158 2.70 10.03 8.46
C VAL A 158 2.15 10.10 7.03
N PHE A 159 2.49 9.13 6.18
CA PHE A 159 1.95 9.03 4.82
C PHE A 159 0.43 8.88 4.82
N VAL A 160 -0.11 7.99 5.65
CA VAL A 160 -1.56 7.74 5.78
C VAL A 160 -2.29 9.00 6.27
N VAL A 161 -1.75 9.70 7.28
CA VAL A 161 -2.33 10.96 7.79
C VAL A 161 -2.33 12.03 6.71
N THR A 162 -1.22 12.18 5.97
CA THR A 162 -1.12 13.15 4.87
C THR A 162 -2.07 12.80 3.71
N PHE A 163 -2.23 11.51 3.42
CA PHE A 163 -3.18 11.05 2.40
C PHE A 163 -4.63 11.26 2.81
N TYR A 164 -4.94 11.15 4.10
CA TYR A 164 -6.26 11.49 4.66
C TYR A 164 -6.59 12.98 4.44
N ASP A 165 -5.65 13.88 4.74
CA ASP A 165 -5.80 15.32 4.46
C ASP A 165 -6.06 15.58 2.96
N THR A 166 -5.32 14.90 2.09
CA THR A 166 -5.52 14.95 0.64
C THR A 166 -6.93 14.49 0.23
N THR A 167 -7.41 13.40 0.83
CA THR A 167 -8.76 12.86 0.57
C THR A 167 -9.86 13.85 0.98
N ASN A 168 -9.69 14.52 2.13
CA ASN A 168 -10.63 15.54 2.58
C ASN A 168 -10.62 16.77 1.67
N LYS A 169 -9.44 17.26 1.29
CA LYS A 169 -9.33 18.39 0.35
C LYS A 169 -9.98 18.09 -1.00
N TYR A 170 -9.74 16.89 -1.54
CA TYR A 170 -10.39 16.47 -2.80
C TYR A 170 -11.91 16.47 -2.70
N ARG A 171 -12.46 16.03 -1.56
CA ARG A 171 -13.90 16.02 -1.33
C ARG A 171 -14.51 17.44 -1.32
N TYR A 172 -13.80 18.42 -0.76
CA TYR A 172 -14.26 19.82 -0.80
C TYR A 172 -14.33 20.37 -2.22
N LEU A 173 -13.41 19.96 -3.10
CA LEU A 173 -13.42 20.36 -4.51
C LEU A 173 -14.63 19.85 -5.30
N GLN A 174 -15.17 18.68 -4.93
CA GLN A 174 -16.34 18.10 -5.59
C GLN A 174 -17.67 18.78 -5.20
N HIS A 175 -17.67 19.60 -4.17
CA HIS A 175 -18.87 20.31 -3.68
C HIS A 175 -18.92 21.79 -4.08
N ILE A 176 -17.93 22.28 -4.82
CA ILE A 176 -17.88 23.62 -5.41
C ILE A 176 -18.24 23.56 -6.89
#